data_02fa8d4aebd6bc15772eb0f57cb32e65
#
_entry.id   02fa8d4aebd6bc15772eb0f57cb32e65
#
_cell.length_a   1.000
_cell.length_b   1.000
_cell.length_c   1.000
_cell.angle_alpha   90.00
_cell.angle_beta   90.00
_cell.angle_gamma   90.00
#
_symmetry.space_group_name_H-M   'P 1'
#
loop_
_entity.id
_entity.type
_entity.pdbx_description
1 polymer ?
#
loop_
_entity_poly.entity_id
_entity_poly.type
_entity_poly.pdbx_seq_one_letter_code
_entity_poly.pdbx_strand_id
1 'polypeptide(L)'
;MKIVDIRAIPLSYRCEPPYGSAGGMQARRGGLLVEIETDERVIGIGEAGVGGGITRDVIDKLLQPMLIGEDPLLIERLWQKMFARTRQFGRRGIVMNAISGIDIALWDIAGKAARLPL
;
A
#
# COMPACT_ATOMS: atom_id res chain seq x y z
N MET A 1 -0.84 19.49 -5.52
CA MET A 1 -0.05 18.31 -5.05
C MET A 1 -0.24 17.19 -6.06
N LYS A 2 0.84 16.50 -6.44
CA LYS A 2 0.79 15.35 -7.37
C LYS A 2 1.67 14.22 -6.87
N ILE A 3 1.24 12.99 -7.08
CA ILE A 3 2.04 11.80 -6.80
C ILE A 3 3.20 11.74 -7.80
N VAL A 4 4.45 11.67 -7.31
CA VAL A 4 5.65 11.58 -8.15
C VAL A 4 6.33 10.21 -8.05
N ASP A 5 6.17 9.51 -6.93
CA ASP A 5 6.71 8.17 -6.75
C ASP A 5 5.85 7.33 -5.79
N ILE A 6 5.85 6.02 -5.99
CA ILE A 6 5.24 5.04 -5.08
C ILE A 6 6.22 3.88 -4.92
N ARG A 7 6.63 3.61 -3.69
CA ARG A 7 7.57 2.55 -3.37
C ARG A 7 6.94 1.50 -2.48
N ALA A 8 7.06 0.25 -2.87
CA ALA A 8 6.64 -0.89 -2.06
C ALA A 8 7.89 -1.57 -1.45
N ILE A 9 8.03 -1.48 -0.13
CA ILE A 9 9.23 -1.86 0.62
C ILE A 9 8.91 -3.10 1.45
N PRO A 10 9.36 -4.31 1.04
CA PRO A 10 9.16 -5.52 1.82
C PRO A 10 10.05 -5.52 3.06
N LEU A 11 9.45 -5.85 4.19
CA LEU A 11 10.12 -6.00 5.47
C LEU A 11 10.00 -7.44 5.96
N SER A 12 10.98 -7.92 6.71
CA SER A 12 10.95 -9.24 7.31
C SER A 12 11.66 -9.23 8.66
N TYR A 13 11.01 -9.81 9.67
CA TYR A 13 11.53 -9.96 11.02
C TYR A 13 11.56 -11.44 11.43
N ARG A 14 12.66 -11.88 12.04
CA ARG A 14 12.76 -13.22 12.62
C ARG A 14 12.13 -13.23 14.01
N CYS A 15 11.20 -14.17 14.22
CA CYS A 15 10.50 -14.33 15.48
C CYS A 15 11.17 -15.39 16.33
N GLU A 16 11.56 -15.04 17.57
CA GLU A 16 12.11 -15.95 18.56
C GLU A 16 11.39 -15.73 19.90
N PRO A 17 10.57 -16.68 20.35
CA PRO A 17 10.23 -17.96 19.69
C PRO A 17 9.36 -17.78 18.43
N PRO A 18 9.29 -18.79 17.54
CA PRO A 18 8.36 -18.78 16.43
C PRO A 18 6.92 -18.57 16.90
N TYR A 19 6.13 -17.85 16.11
CA TYR A 19 4.71 -17.67 16.39
C TYR A 19 3.86 -18.48 15.42
N GLY A 20 2.62 -18.73 15.79
CA GLY A 20 1.78 -19.53 14.94
C GLY A 20 0.28 -19.37 15.18
N SER A 21 -0.45 -20.02 14.30
CA SER A 21 -1.90 -20.16 14.34
C SER A 21 -2.29 -21.60 14.05
N ALA A 22 -3.57 -21.89 13.92
CA ALA A 22 -4.04 -23.21 13.50
C ALA A 22 -3.44 -23.68 12.14
N GLY A 23 -2.96 -22.75 11.32
CA GLY A 23 -2.32 -23.04 10.04
C GLY A 23 -0.83 -23.39 10.12
N GLY A 24 -0.22 -23.37 11.31
CA GLY A 24 1.18 -23.75 11.53
C GLY A 24 2.03 -22.67 12.18
N MET A 25 3.28 -23.03 12.47
CA MET A 25 4.29 -22.15 13.09
C MET A 25 5.12 -21.44 12.03
N GLN A 26 5.43 -20.18 12.26
CA GLN A 26 6.23 -19.34 11.39
C GLN A 26 7.42 -18.74 12.16
N ALA A 27 8.62 -18.89 11.59
CA ALA A 27 9.85 -18.34 12.15
C ALA A 27 10.09 -16.87 11.75
N ARG A 28 9.36 -16.37 10.77
CA ARG A 28 9.50 -14.99 10.28
C ARG A 28 8.15 -14.34 10.09
N ARG A 29 8.08 -13.06 10.43
CA ARG A 29 6.94 -12.20 10.12
C ARG A 29 7.35 -11.22 9.02
N GLY A 30 6.52 -11.10 7.99
CA GLY A 30 6.69 -10.15 6.92
C GLY A 30 5.70 -8.99 7.02
N GLY A 31 6.06 -7.88 6.41
CA GLY A 31 5.21 -6.72 6.16
C GLY A 31 5.61 -6.07 4.84
N LEU A 32 4.74 -5.28 4.26
CA LEU A 32 5.01 -4.50 3.07
C LEU A 32 4.60 -3.05 3.32
N LEU A 33 5.60 -2.18 3.51
CA LEU A 33 5.34 -0.75 3.59
C LEU A 33 5.12 -0.18 2.20
N VAL A 34 4.21 0.79 2.13
CA VAL A 34 3.95 1.59 0.92
C VAL A 34 4.28 3.03 1.25
N GLU A 35 5.21 3.60 0.51
CA GLU A 35 5.50 5.04 0.56
C GLU A 35 4.98 5.70 -0.72
N ILE A 36 4.28 6.81 -0.56
CA ILE A 36 3.85 7.67 -1.67
C ILE A 36 4.50 9.04 -1.48
N GLU A 37 5.32 9.44 -2.45
CA GLU A 37 5.95 10.76 -2.47
C GLU A 37 5.19 11.71 -3.40
N THR A 38 5.07 12.97 -2.97
CA THR A 38 4.43 14.04 -3.74
C THR A 38 5.46 15.07 -4.22
N ASP A 39 5.09 15.85 -5.26
CA ASP A 39 5.88 16.98 -5.77
C ASP A 39 6.09 18.10 -4.72
N GLU A 40 5.30 18.11 -3.65
CA GLU A 40 5.45 19.02 -2.51
C GLU A 40 6.28 18.40 -1.36
N ARG A 41 6.93 17.25 -1.61
CA ARG A 41 7.75 16.51 -0.63
C ARG A 41 6.99 16.01 0.59
N VAL A 42 5.69 15.87 0.49
CA VAL A 42 4.90 15.16 1.50
C VAL A 42 5.01 13.67 1.19
N ILE A 43 5.37 12.88 2.19
CA ILE A 43 5.46 11.42 2.08
C ILE A 43 4.35 10.81 2.91
N GLY A 44 3.50 9.99 2.28
CA GLY A 44 2.51 9.17 2.93
C GLY A 44 3.01 7.75 3.12
N ILE A 45 2.66 7.14 4.25
CA ILE A 45 3.06 5.77 4.60
C ILE A 45 1.83 4.93 4.87
N GLY A 46 1.79 3.75 4.25
CA GLY A 46 0.78 2.73 4.49
C GLY A 46 1.39 1.34 4.63
N GLU A 47 0.57 0.36 4.97
CA GLU A 47 0.96 -1.04 5.04
C GLU A 47 0.01 -1.89 4.20
N ALA A 48 0.59 -2.69 3.30
CA ALA A 48 -0.18 -3.53 2.37
C ALA A 48 -0.43 -4.95 2.89
N GLY A 49 -0.18 -5.22 4.17
CA GLY A 49 -0.44 -6.51 4.80
C GLY A 49 0.41 -7.65 4.27
N VAL A 50 -0.23 -8.79 4.01
CA VAL A 50 0.44 -10.03 3.60
C VAL A 50 0.79 -10.09 2.11
N GLY A 51 1.63 -11.04 1.72
CA GLY A 51 1.93 -11.34 0.32
C GLY A 51 3.29 -10.84 -0.17
N GLY A 52 4.01 -10.04 0.60
CA GLY A 52 5.40 -9.64 0.34
C GLY A 52 5.66 -9.25 -1.11
N GLY A 53 6.48 -10.05 -1.81
CA GLY A 53 6.89 -9.80 -3.19
C GLY A 53 5.75 -9.79 -4.21
N ILE A 54 4.72 -10.63 -4.05
CA ILE A 54 3.58 -10.66 -4.97
C ILE A 54 2.74 -9.39 -4.83
N THR A 55 2.47 -8.96 -3.60
CA THR A 55 1.75 -7.70 -3.35
C THR A 55 2.54 -6.50 -3.87
N ARG A 56 3.86 -6.52 -3.70
CA ARG A 56 4.77 -5.52 -4.29
C ARG A 56 4.62 -5.47 -5.81
N ASP A 57 4.65 -6.62 -6.48
CA ASP A 57 4.49 -6.68 -7.94
C ASP A 57 3.16 -6.09 -8.42
N VAL A 58 2.08 -6.29 -7.66
CA VAL A 58 0.78 -5.65 -7.95
C VAL A 58 0.89 -4.13 -7.83
N ILE A 59 1.56 -3.61 -6.79
CA ILE A 59 1.76 -2.17 -6.62
C ILE A 59 2.60 -1.62 -7.78
N ASP A 60 3.79 -2.19 -8.01
CA ASP A 60 4.77 -1.65 -8.95
C ASP A 60 4.28 -1.73 -10.41
N LYS A 61 3.61 -2.83 -10.78
CA LYS A 61 3.26 -3.11 -12.19
C LYS A 61 1.84 -2.71 -12.58
N LEU A 62 0.91 -2.69 -11.62
CA LEU A 62 -0.50 -2.41 -11.92
C LEU A 62 -0.98 -1.07 -11.34
N LEU A 63 -0.66 -0.77 -10.07
CA LEU A 63 -1.26 0.38 -9.39
C LEU A 63 -0.44 1.66 -9.58
N GLN A 64 0.87 1.60 -9.39
CA GLN A 64 1.76 2.77 -9.53
C GLN A 64 1.60 3.47 -10.89
N PRO A 65 1.63 2.77 -12.06
CA PRO A 65 1.54 3.44 -13.36
C PRO A 65 0.26 4.24 -13.56
N MET A 66 -0.83 3.87 -12.87
CA MET A 66 -2.11 4.58 -13.00
C MET A 66 -2.28 5.74 -12.01
N LEU A 67 -1.39 5.83 -11.00
CA LEU A 67 -1.50 6.82 -9.92
C LEU A 67 -0.48 7.95 -10.04
N ILE A 68 0.65 7.72 -10.71
CA ILE A 68 1.64 8.78 -10.94
C ILE A 68 1.00 9.96 -11.68
N GLY A 69 1.24 11.17 -11.16
CA GLY A 69 0.68 12.43 -11.69
C GLY A 69 -0.73 12.77 -11.20
N GLU A 70 -1.41 11.85 -10.51
CA GLU A 70 -2.72 12.11 -9.91
C GLU A 70 -2.60 12.96 -8.62
N ASP A 71 -3.70 13.61 -8.25
CA ASP A 71 -3.78 14.33 -6.98
C ASP A 71 -4.08 13.35 -5.83
N PRO A 72 -3.17 13.19 -4.84
CA PRO A 72 -3.33 12.25 -3.74
C PRO A 72 -4.51 12.58 -2.82
N LEU A 73 -5.03 13.80 -2.84
CA LEU A 73 -6.18 14.19 -2.01
C LEU A 73 -7.52 13.72 -2.58
N LEU A 74 -7.56 13.24 -3.82
CA LEU A 74 -8.75 12.64 -4.43
C LEU A 74 -8.88 11.15 -4.08
N ILE A 75 -8.78 10.82 -2.80
CA ILE A 75 -8.63 9.47 -2.26
C ILE A 75 -9.72 8.53 -2.80
N GLU A 76 -10.98 8.90 -2.64
CA GLU A 76 -12.11 8.07 -3.11
C GLU A 76 -12.06 7.79 -4.62
N ARG A 77 -11.73 8.80 -5.41
CA ARG A 77 -11.57 8.66 -6.86
C ARG A 77 -10.44 7.71 -7.21
N LEU A 78 -9.29 7.81 -6.52
CA LEU A 78 -8.15 6.95 -6.75
C LEU A 78 -8.45 5.51 -6.33
N TRP A 79 -9.13 5.33 -5.20
CA TRP A 79 -9.59 4.02 -4.75
C TRP A 79 -10.49 3.36 -5.81
N GLN A 80 -11.52 4.07 -6.28
CA GLN A 80 -12.42 3.58 -7.33
C GLN A 80 -11.67 3.24 -8.63
N LYS A 81 -10.69 4.07 -9.01
CA LYS A 81 -9.84 3.82 -10.18
C LYS A 81 -9.05 2.53 -10.03
N MET A 82 -8.38 2.32 -8.91
CA MET A 82 -7.64 1.08 -8.62
C MET A 82 -8.57 -0.14 -8.63
N PHE A 83 -9.68 -0.07 -7.91
CA PHE A 83 -10.65 -1.17 -7.82
C PHE A 83 -11.23 -1.55 -9.19
N ALA A 84 -11.66 -0.57 -9.98
CA ALA A 84 -12.25 -0.82 -11.30
C ALA A 84 -11.26 -1.47 -12.26
N ARG A 85 -9.99 -1.02 -12.25
CA ARG A 85 -8.92 -1.52 -13.14
C ARG A 85 -8.41 -2.91 -12.76
N THR A 86 -8.54 -3.28 -11.49
CA THR A 86 -8.06 -4.59 -11.00
C THR A 86 -9.16 -5.61 -10.77
N ARG A 87 -10.42 -5.26 -11.05
CA ARG A 87 -11.59 -6.10 -10.80
C ARG A 87 -11.48 -7.52 -11.38
N GLN A 88 -10.85 -7.66 -12.54
CA GLN A 88 -10.65 -8.95 -13.22
C GLN A 88 -9.64 -9.87 -12.50
N PHE A 89 -8.77 -9.32 -11.64
CA PHE A 89 -7.80 -10.08 -10.84
C PHE A 89 -8.36 -10.55 -9.49
N GLY A 90 -9.62 -10.27 -9.21
CA GLY A 90 -10.31 -10.64 -7.99
C GLY A 90 -10.56 -9.45 -7.06
N ARG A 91 -11.50 -9.65 -6.12
CA ARG A 91 -11.96 -8.62 -5.19
C ARG A 91 -11.51 -8.88 -3.75
N ARG A 92 -10.59 -9.82 -3.54
CA ARG A 92 -10.11 -10.26 -2.23
C ARG A 92 -8.62 -10.59 -2.32
N GLY A 93 -7.98 -10.66 -1.17
CA GLY A 93 -6.60 -11.12 -1.06
C GLY A 93 -5.60 -10.08 -1.56
N ILE A 94 -4.61 -10.50 -2.33
CA ILE A 94 -3.39 -9.75 -2.65
C ILE A 94 -3.67 -8.39 -3.29
N VAL A 95 -4.58 -8.34 -4.26
CA VAL A 95 -4.92 -7.08 -4.94
C VAL A 95 -5.55 -6.08 -3.97
N MET A 96 -6.47 -6.54 -3.11
CA MET A 96 -7.09 -5.68 -2.11
C MET A 96 -6.11 -5.24 -1.03
N ASN A 97 -5.15 -6.09 -0.64
CA ASN A 97 -4.08 -5.70 0.26
C ASN A 97 -3.20 -4.59 -0.36
N ALA A 98 -2.89 -4.68 -1.65
CA ALA A 98 -2.14 -3.65 -2.36
C ALA A 98 -2.91 -2.32 -2.41
N ILE A 99 -4.20 -2.36 -2.76
CA ILE A 99 -5.07 -1.17 -2.77
C ILE A 99 -5.16 -0.56 -1.36
N SER A 100 -5.35 -1.39 -0.32
CA SER A 100 -5.43 -0.94 1.07
C SER A 100 -4.15 -0.22 1.53
N GLY A 101 -2.97 -0.76 1.17
CA GLY A 101 -1.70 -0.13 1.52
C GLY A 101 -1.53 1.26 0.88
N ILE A 102 -1.94 1.39 -0.37
CA ILE A 102 -1.94 2.69 -1.06
C ILE A 102 -2.97 3.63 -0.43
N ASP A 103 -4.18 3.14 -0.16
CA ASP A 103 -5.25 3.94 0.44
C ASP A 103 -4.84 4.52 1.79
N ILE A 104 -4.25 3.72 2.67
CA ILE A 104 -3.71 4.18 3.96
C ILE A 104 -2.66 5.28 3.75
N ALA A 105 -1.74 5.10 2.79
CA ALA A 105 -0.71 6.11 2.49
C ALA A 105 -1.32 7.43 1.95
N LEU A 106 -2.40 7.35 1.17
CA LEU A 106 -3.11 8.55 0.70
C LEU A 106 -3.79 9.29 1.86
N TRP A 107 -4.41 8.56 2.79
CA TRP A 107 -4.97 9.17 4.00
C TRP A 107 -3.90 9.79 4.89
N ASP A 108 -2.72 9.17 5.02
CA ASP A 108 -1.59 9.75 5.75
C ASP A 108 -1.11 11.07 5.10
N ILE A 109 -1.08 11.15 3.76
CA ILE A 109 -0.82 12.41 3.05
C ILE A 109 -1.88 13.46 3.40
N ALA A 110 -3.15 13.09 3.38
CA ALA A 110 -4.24 14.01 3.69
C ALA A 110 -4.14 14.54 5.13
N GLY A 111 -3.87 13.67 6.09
CA GLY A 111 -3.63 14.08 7.49
C GLY A 111 -2.46 15.05 7.62
N LYS A 112 -1.31 14.74 6.98
CA LYS A 112 -0.12 15.60 6.97
C LYS A 112 -0.38 16.95 6.30
N ALA A 113 -1.06 16.97 5.17
CA ALA A 113 -1.42 18.20 4.47
C ALA A 113 -2.37 19.07 5.31
N ALA A 114 -3.30 18.46 6.02
CA ALA A 114 -4.23 19.17 6.92
C ALA A 114 -3.63 19.49 8.30
N ARG A 115 -2.44 18.97 8.63
CA ARG A 115 -1.82 19.02 9.98
C ARG A 115 -2.69 18.39 11.06
N LEU A 116 -3.36 17.31 10.72
CA LEU A 116 -4.23 16.54 11.60
C LEU A 116 -3.69 15.10 11.72
N PRO A 117 -3.96 14.42 12.83
CA PRO A 117 -3.71 12.98 12.89
C PRO A 117 -4.63 12.26 11.92
N LEU A 118 -4.19 11.07 11.53
CA LEU A 118 -4.98 10.19 10.69
C LEU A 118 -6.16 9.62 11.50
#